data_8521657b5b8c61fec0747b58b0f1f024
#
_entry.id   8521657b5b8c61fec0747b58b0f1f024
#
_cell.length_a   1.000
_cell.length_b   1.000
_cell.length_c   1.000
_cell.angle_alpha   90.00
_cell.angle_beta   90.00
_cell.angle_gamma   90.00
#
_symmetry.space_group_name_H-M   'P 1'
#
loop_
_entity.id
_entity.type
_entity.pdbx_description
1 polymer ?
#
loop_
_entity_poly.entity_id
_entity_poly.type
_entity_poly.pdbx_seq_one_letter_code
_entity_poly.pdbx_strand_id
1 'polypeptide(L)'
;MEAALGRAKDKQYEPATTYRGLGFGLKWVPLQSDTGWSAGGRLDWGRTRVRDDATPGRWTEREFALTALATYRLASGQALHLNAGRKVVKAQGTSQSAATWAAGYEWPLAQQLQATAEVYGEQRLRPDKALGLRYEMVEGLKVSVAAGRGNGRTFGQVGMAWEF
;
A
#
# COMPACT_ATOMS: atom_id res chain seq x y z
N MET A 1 -3.50 3.71 13.74
CA MET A 1 -3.84 4.88 12.89
C MET A 1 -2.61 5.18 12.04
N GLU A 2 -2.79 5.38 10.75
CA GLU A 2 -1.68 5.64 9.83
C GLU A 2 -1.93 6.96 9.10
N ALA A 3 -0.88 7.75 8.86
CA ALA A 3 -0.95 8.93 8.03
C ALA A 3 0.16 8.89 6.98
N ALA A 4 -0.14 9.29 5.76
CA ALA A 4 0.81 9.29 4.66
C ALA A 4 0.83 10.66 3.96
N LEU A 5 2.02 11.15 3.68
CA LEU A 5 2.27 12.29 2.81
C LEU A 5 3.06 11.81 1.61
N GLY A 6 2.63 12.18 0.41
CA GLY A 6 3.28 11.75 -0.81
C GLY A 6 3.45 12.88 -1.81
N ARG A 7 4.57 12.83 -2.54
CA ARG A 7 4.81 13.63 -3.74
C ARG A 7 5.38 12.73 -4.81
N ALA A 8 4.75 12.72 -5.98
CA ALA A 8 5.24 12.02 -7.15
C ALA A 8 5.27 12.97 -8.35
N LYS A 9 6.21 12.74 -9.26
CA LYS A 9 6.27 13.41 -10.56
C LYS A 9 6.35 12.34 -11.63
N ASP A 10 5.35 12.30 -12.48
CA ASP A 10 5.33 11.43 -13.66
C ASP A 10 5.96 12.19 -14.83
N LYS A 11 7.02 11.62 -15.40
CA LYS A 11 7.74 12.15 -16.55
C LYS A 11 7.56 11.28 -17.80
N GLN A 12 6.68 10.28 -17.74
CA GLN A 12 6.43 9.34 -18.83
C GLN A 12 5.76 10.03 -20.03
N TYR A 13 5.08 11.14 -19.73
CA TYR A 13 4.49 12.02 -20.73
C TYR A 13 5.13 13.40 -20.58
N GLU A 14 5.58 14.01 -21.68
CA GLU A 14 5.92 15.42 -21.69
C GLU A 14 4.70 16.19 -22.19
N PRO A 15 4.25 17.14 -21.40
CA PRO A 15 4.78 17.67 -20.14
C PRO A 15 4.42 16.83 -18.91
N ALA A 16 5.26 16.94 -17.87
CA ALA A 16 5.19 16.12 -16.66
C ALA A 16 3.97 16.45 -15.79
N THR A 17 3.40 15.42 -15.16
CA THR A 17 2.31 15.58 -14.18
C THR A 17 2.84 15.47 -12.75
N THR A 18 2.48 16.44 -11.91
CA THR A 18 2.88 16.47 -10.50
C THR A 18 1.69 16.12 -9.60
N TYR A 19 1.91 15.18 -8.68
CA TYR A 19 0.95 14.70 -7.69
C TYR A 19 1.41 15.11 -6.30
N ARG A 20 0.49 15.63 -5.46
CA ARG A 20 0.72 15.87 -4.04
C ARG A 20 -0.46 15.32 -3.26
N GLY A 21 -0.22 14.33 -2.42
CA GLY A 21 -1.25 13.60 -1.70
C GLY A 21 -1.10 13.66 -0.19
N LEU A 22 -2.23 13.59 0.48
CA LEU A 22 -2.39 13.35 1.91
C LEU A 22 -3.37 12.19 2.07
N GLY A 23 -3.04 11.23 2.91
CA GLY A 23 -3.89 10.07 3.19
C GLY A 23 -3.92 9.74 4.67
N PHE A 24 -5.05 9.19 5.11
CA PHE A 24 -5.25 8.63 6.44
C PHE A 24 -5.79 7.20 6.30
N GLY A 25 -5.31 6.30 7.16
CA GLY A 25 -5.76 4.93 7.26
C GLY A 25 -6.09 4.55 8.70
N LEU A 26 -7.19 3.84 8.87
CA LEU A 26 -7.59 3.20 10.12
C LEU A 26 -7.62 1.70 9.90
N LYS A 27 -6.78 0.97 10.63
CA LYS A 27 -6.73 -0.49 10.64
C LYS A 27 -7.28 -1.01 11.96
N TRP A 28 -8.15 -1.99 11.90
CA TRP A 28 -8.73 -2.67 13.05
C TRP A 28 -8.70 -4.18 12.83
N VAL A 29 -8.07 -4.91 13.74
CA VAL A 29 -7.87 -6.36 13.67
C VAL A 29 -8.39 -6.99 14.95
N PRO A 30 -9.71 -7.25 15.05
CA PRO A 30 -10.33 -7.80 16.27
C PRO A 30 -9.96 -9.26 16.52
N LEU A 31 -9.64 -10.01 15.49
CA LEU A 31 -9.19 -11.39 15.59
C LEU A 31 -7.67 -11.41 15.36
N GLN A 32 -6.92 -11.58 16.45
CA GLN A 32 -5.46 -11.68 16.42
C GLN A 32 -5.02 -13.03 16.99
N SER A 33 -4.00 -13.61 16.36
CA SER A 33 -3.38 -14.85 16.81
C SER A 33 -1.88 -14.81 16.51
N ASP A 34 -1.08 -15.29 17.45
CA ASP A 34 0.36 -15.41 17.28
C ASP A 34 0.72 -16.52 16.28
N THR A 35 -0.14 -17.55 16.22
CA THR A 35 -0.09 -18.63 15.22
C THR A 35 -1.50 -18.89 14.69
N GLY A 36 -1.61 -19.16 13.37
CA GLY A 36 -2.90 -19.33 12.72
C GLY A 36 -3.48 -18.03 12.15
N TRP A 37 -4.79 -17.95 12.08
CA TRP A 37 -5.47 -16.84 11.38
C TRP A 37 -5.68 -15.62 12.28
N SER A 38 -5.38 -14.46 11.71
CA SER A 38 -5.81 -13.13 12.18
C SER A 38 -6.66 -12.50 11.08
N ALA A 39 -7.70 -11.75 11.45
CA ALA A 39 -8.59 -11.09 10.49
C ALA A 39 -9.01 -9.71 10.97
N GLY A 40 -9.23 -8.80 10.03
CA GLY A 40 -9.63 -7.44 10.31
C GLY A 40 -10.05 -6.66 9.09
N GLY A 41 -10.13 -5.35 9.25
CA GLY A 41 -10.47 -4.42 8.20
C GLY A 41 -9.62 -3.17 8.23
N ARG A 42 -9.59 -2.48 7.10
CA ARG A 42 -8.91 -1.20 6.92
C ARG A 42 -9.80 -0.25 6.15
N LEU A 43 -9.86 0.99 6.62
CA LEU A 43 -10.47 2.12 5.94
C LEU A 43 -9.37 3.10 5.57
N ASP A 44 -9.32 3.50 4.32
CA ASP A 44 -8.39 4.52 3.84
C ASP A 44 -9.16 5.68 3.22
N TRP A 45 -8.67 6.86 3.46
CA TRP A 45 -9.09 8.08 2.82
C TRP A 45 -7.88 8.83 2.30
N GLY A 46 -7.97 9.31 1.06
CA GLY A 46 -6.90 10.06 0.41
C GLY A 46 -7.42 11.29 -0.31
N ARG A 47 -6.56 12.29 -0.41
CA ARG A 47 -6.78 13.49 -1.22
C ARG A 47 -5.49 13.82 -1.95
N THR A 48 -5.53 13.81 -3.28
CA THR A 48 -4.40 14.12 -4.14
C THR A 48 -4.70 15.34 -4.99
N ARG A 49 -3.83 16.33 -4.96
CA ARG A 49 -3.83 17.44 -5.90
C ARG A 49 -2.96 17.08 -7.08
N VAL A 50 -3.55 17.15 -8.26
CA VAL A 50 -2.89 16.87 -9.52
C VAL A 50 -2.69 18.19 -10.25
N ARG A 51 -1.48 18.39 -10.78
CA ARG A 51 -1.13 19.49 -11.65
C ARG A 51 -0.49 18.92 -12.90
N ASP A 52 -1.13 19.18 -14.01
CA ASP A 52 -0.57 18.92 -15.32
C ASP A 52 0.23 20.14 -15.76
N ASP A 53 1.48 19.95 -16.18
CA ASP A 53 2.33 21.04 -16.65
C ASP A 53 2.01 21.43 -18.11
N ALA A 54 1.22 20.60 -18.87
CA ALA A 54 0.78 20.88 -20.23
C ALA A 54 -0.40 21.84 -20.31
N THR A 55 -1.32 21.66 -19.42
CA THR A 55 -2.55 22.44 -19.37
C THR A 55 -2.59 23.17 -18.05
N PRO A 56 -3.04 24.44 -17.99
CA PRO A 56 -3.17 25.17 -16.71
C PRO A 56 -4.21 24.55 -15.77
N GLY A 57 -4.52 23.24 -15.97
CA GLY A 57 -5.48 22.47 -15.20
C GLY A 57 -4.90 21.98 -13.88
N ARG A 58 -5.60 22.32 -12.79
CA ARG A 58 -5.38 21.73 -11.47
C ARG A 58 -6.69 21.09 -11.04
N TRP A 59 -6.62 19.83 -10.58
CA TRP A 59 -7.77 19.17 -10.01
C TRP A 59 -7.42 18.43 -8.72
N THR A 60 -8.45 18.03 -8.03
CA THR A 60 -8.30 17.26 -6.79
C THR A 60 -9.00 15.92 -6.97
N GLU A 61 -8.29 14.86 -6.67
CA GLU A 61 -8.80 13.51 -6.55
C GLU A 61 -9.04 13.20 -5.08
N ARG A 62 -10.13 12.52 -4.80
CA ARG A 62 -10.45 12.00 -3.46
C ARG A 62 -10.62 10.50 -3.60
N GLU A 63 -9.94 9.78 -2.75
CA GLU A 63 -10.00 8.33 -2.69
C GLU A 63 -10.59 7.88 -1.37
N PHE A 64 -11.41 6.86 -1.42
CA PHE A 64 -11.89 6.12 -0.27
C PHE A 64 -11.75 4.63 -0.57
N ALA A 65 -11.16 3.87 0.36
CA ALA A 65 -11.02 2.42 0.21
C ALA A 65 -11.45 1.69 1.49
N LEU A 66 -12.08 0.54 1.29
CA LEU A 66 -12.40 -0.44 2.32
C LEU A 66 -11.71 -1.74 1.95
N THR A 67 -10.95 -2.32 2.88
CA THR A 67 -10.18 -3.54 2.65
C THR A 67 -10.38 -4.52 3.80
N ALA A 68 -10.74 -5.76 3.48
CA ALA A 68 -10.68 -6.89 4.40
C ALA A 68 -9.25 -7.42 4.44
N LEU A 69 -8.78 -7.73 5.63
CA LEU A 69 -7.42 -8.19 5.91
C LEU A 69 -7.46 -9.58 6.52
N ALA A 70 -6.64 -10.49 6.03
CA ALA A 70 -6.42 -11.79 6.63
C ALA A 70 -4.92 -12.08 6.67
N THR A 71 -4.44 -12.64 7.77
CA THR A 71 -3.05 -13.05 7.93
C THR A 71 -3.03 -14.45 8.55
N TYR A 72 -2.28 -15.36 7.96
CA TYR A 72 -1.98 -16.66 8.53
C TYR A 72 -0.52 -16.72 8.96
N ARG A 73 -0.28 -16.92 10.27
CA ARG A 73 1.07 -17.06 10.81
C ARG A 73 1.40 -18.52 11.09
N LEU A 74 2.54 -18.95 10.59
CA LEU A 74 3.10 -20.26 10.85
C LEU A 74 3.93 -20.23 12.15
N ALA A 75 4.02 -21.36 12.83
CA ALA A 75 4.86 -21.50 14.04
C ALA A 75 6.36 -21.24 13.77
N SER A 76 6.79 -21.32 12.51
CA SER A 76 8.16 -21.00 12.06
C SER A 76 8.41 -19.48 11.91
N GLY A 77 7.43 -18.60 12.24
CA GLY A 77 7.54 -17.17 12.15
C GLY A 77 7.23 -16.57 10.77
N GLN A 78 6.95 -17.40 9.77
CA GLN A 78 6.50 -16.96 8.45
C GLN A 78 5.05 -16.48 8.49
N ALA A 79 4.66 -15.57 7.60
CA ALA A 79 3.29 -15.12 7.50
C ALA A 79 2.83 -14.98 6.04
N LEU A 80 1.59 -15.41 5.80
CA LEU A 80 0.86 -15.18 4.55
C LEU A 80 -0.20 -14.11 4.80
N HIS A 81 -0.20 -13.07 3.98
CA HIS A 81 -1.16 -11.97 4.03
C HIS A 81 -2.05 -12.01 2.81
N LEU A 82 -3.35 -11.90 3.02
CA LEU A 82 -4.36 -11.84 1.96
C LEU A 82 -5.25 -10.63 2.22
N ASN A 83 -5.39 -9.77 1.24
CA ASN A 83 -6.21 -8.58 1.32
C ASN A 83 -7.15 -8.52 0.12
N ALA A 84 -8.40 -8.14 0.36
CA ALA A 84 -9.37 -7.90 -0.69
C ALA A 84 -10.22 -6.68 -0.33
N GLY A 85 -10.45 -5.80 -1.29
CA GLY A 85 -11.10 -4.54 -1.00
C GLY A 85 -11.76 -3.90 -2.22
N ARG A 86 -12.28 -2.72 -1.97
CA ARG A 86 -12.82 -1.84 -3.00
C ARG A 86 -12.41 -0.41 -2.73
N LYS A 87 -11.95 0.27 -3.77
CA LYS A 87 -11.68 1.70 -3.72
C LYS A 87 -12.64 2.47 -4.62
N VAL A 88 -12.92 3.70 -4.24
CA VAL A 88 -13.69 4.68 -5.01
C VAL A 88 -12.85 5.93 -5.14
N VAL A 89 -12.61 6.36 -6.36
CA VAL A 89 -11.90 7.60 -6.69
C VAL A 89 -12.87 8.57 -7.31
N LYS A 90 -12.93 9.78 -6.77
CA LYS A 90 -13.72 10.90 -7.29
C LYS A 90 -12.78 11.98 -7.81
N ALA A 91 -12.87 12.29 -9.09
CA ALA A 91 -12.08 13.31 -9.76
C ALA A 91 -12.91 14.02 -10.83
N GLN A 92 -12.84 15.35 -10.91
CA GLN A 92 -13.45 16.15 -11.97
C GLN A 92 -14.95 15.84 -12.22
N GLY A 93 -15.72 15.63 -11.14
CA GLY A 93 -17.16 15.31 -11.23
C GLY A 93 -17.49 13.86 -11.57
N THR A 94 -16.49 13.03 -11.87
CA THR A 94 -16.65 11.60 -12.12
C THR A 94 -16.31 10.76 -10.89
N SER A 95 -16.92 9.60 -10.78
CA SER A 95 -16.65 8.61 -9.74
C SER A 95 -16.34 7.26 -10.38
N GLN A 96 -15.19 6.71 -10.06
CA GLN A 96 -14.77 5.39 -10.53
C GLN A 96 -14.56 4.47 -9.32
N SER A 97 -14.92 3.21 -9.45
CA SER A 97 -14.67 2.21 -8.43
C SER A 97 -13.97 0.98 -9.02
N ALA A 98 -13.04 0.43 -8.24
CA ALA A 98 -12.32 -0.77 -8.60
C ALA A 98 -12.21 -1.73 -7.41
N ALA A 99 -12.27 -3.03 -7.68
CA ALA A 99 -11.87 -4.03 -6.71
C ALA A 99 -10.34 -4.05 -6.61
N THR A 100 -9.84 -4.19 -5.40
CA THR A 100 -8.41 -4.26 -5.08
C THR A 100 -8.11 -5.59 -4.38
N TRP A 101 -6.91 -6.10 -4.58
CA TRP A 101 -6.45 -7.31 -3.92
C TRP A 101 -4.95 -7.27 -3.71
N ALA A 102 -4.48 -7.99 -2.70
CA ALA A 102 -3.06 -8.22 -2.45
C ALA A 102 -2.84 -9.59 -1.83
N ALA A 103 -1.72 -10.20 -2.16
CA ALA A 103 -1.17 -11.34 -1.45
C ALA A 103 0.29 -11.04 -1.12
N GLY A 104 0.68 -11.28 0.13
CA GLY A 104 2.02 -11.04 0.62
C GLY A 104 2.53 -12.24 1.40
N TYR A 105 3.83 -12.45 1.37
CA TYR A 105 4.50 -13.48 2.14
C TYR A 105 5.71 -12.87 2.84
N GLU A 106 5.80 -13.11 4.15
CA GLU A 106 6.92 -12.69 4.99
C GLU A 106 7.65 -13.91 5.52
N TRP A 107 8.97 -13.87 5.51
CA TRP A 107 9.78 -14.89 6.15
C TRP A 107 10.93 -14.27 6.95
N PRO A 108 11.17 -14.74 8.18
CA PRO A 108 12.28 -14.28 8.99
C PRO A 108 13.62 -14.77 8.39
N LEU A 109 14.53 -13.83 8.19
CA LEU A 109 15.92 -14.13 7.80
C LEU A 109 16.83 -14.15 9.02
N ALA A 110 16.54 -13.29 10.01
CA ALA A 110 17.22 -13.19 11.29
C ALA A 110 16.24 -12.65 12.34
N GLN A 111 16.66 -12.56 13.59
CA GLN A 111 15.80 -12.14 14.71
C GLN A 111 15.08 -10.79 14.47
N GLN A 112 15.73 -9.84 13.79
CA GLN A 112 15.20 -8.51 13.52
C GLN A 112 15.01 -8.23 12.02
N LEU A 113 15.31 -9.20 11.14
CA LEU A 113 15.28 -9.03 9.70
C LEU A 113 14.29 -9.99 9.05
N GLN A 114 13.36 -9.45 8.29
CA GLN A 114 12.38 -10.19 7.51
C GLN A 114 12.51 -9.86 6.03
N ALA A 115 12.35 -10.87 5.17
CA ALA A 115 12.14 -10.64 3.75
C ALA A 115 10.64 -10.66 3.45
N THR A 116 10.23 -9.90 2.44
CA THR A 116 8.84 -9.82 2.00
C THR A 116 8.74 -10.03 0.50
N ALA A 117 7.70 -10.73 0.07
CA ALA A 117 7.31 -10.82 -1.33
C ALA A 117 5.83 -10.47 -1.44
N GLU A 118 5.49 -9.60 -2.35
CA GLU A 118 4.12 -9.10 -2.50
C GLU A 118 3.69 -9.11 -3.96
N VAL A 119 2.42 -9.42 -4.18
CA VAL A 119 1.71 -9.20 -5.43
C VAL A 119 0.39 -8.52 -5.12
N TYR A 120 0.10 -7.43 -5.80
CA TYR A 120 -1.12 -6.66 -5.56
C TYR A 120 -1.61 -6.00 -6.83
N GLY A 121 -2.88 -5.68 -6.86
CA GLY A 121 -3.46 -5.09 -8.05
C GLY A 121 -4.89 -4.60 -7.89
N GLU A 122 -5.38 -4.07 -8.99
CA GLU A 122 -6.74 -3.61 -9.16
C GLU A 122 -7.41 -4.36 -10.30
N GLN A 123 -8.73 -4.40 -10.23
CA GLN A 123 -9.54 -4.94 -11.31
C GLN A 123 -9.18 -4.30 -12.65
N ARG A 124 -8.93 -5.12 -13.67
CA ARG A 124 -8.57 -4.72 -15.04
C ARG A 124 -7.16 -4.15 -15.26
N LEU A 125 -6.35 -4.07 -14.21
CA LEU A 125 -4.95 -3.68 -14.34
C LEU A 125 -4.02 -4.90 -14.19
N ARG A 126 -2.82 -4.80 -14.74
CA ARG A 126 -1.78 -5.80 -14.50
C ARG A 126 -1.29 -5.68 -13.05
N PRO A 127 -1.08 -6.80 -12.33
CA PRO A 127 -0.60 -6.73 -10.96
C PRO A 127 0.83 -6.18 -10.88
N ASP A 128 1.07 -5.43 -9.81
CA ASP A 128 2.39 -5.06 -9.35
C ASP A 128 2.96 -6.21 -8.50
N LYS A 129 4.29 -6.37 -8.55
CA LYS A 129 5.03 -7.35 -7.76
C LYS A 129 6.19 -6.64 -7.10
N ALA A 130 6.45 -6.94 -5.83
CA ALA A 130 7.54 -6.34 -5.07
C ALA A 130 8.26 -7.39 -4.22
N LEU A 131 9.55 -7.16 -4.03
CA LEU A 131 10.38 -7.86 -3.05
C LEU A 131 10.96 -6.81 -2.11
N GLY A 132 10.98 -7.11 -0.83
CA GLY A 132 11.43 -6.16 0.18
C GLY A 132 12.16 -6.81 1.34
N LEU A 133 12.72 -5.95 2.15
CA LEU A 133 13.32 -6.27 3.45
C LEU A 133 12.71 -5.34 4.49
N ARG A 134 12.43 -5.90 5.67
CA ARG A 134 11.96 -5.17 6.84
C ARG A 134 12.91 -5.44 8.00
N TYR A 135 13.37 -4.39 8.64
CA TYR A 135 14.27 -4.46 9.77
C TYR A 135 13.63 -3.79 10.99
N GLU A 136 13.58 -4.47 12.11
CA GLU A 136 13.13 -3.92 13.38
C GLU A 136 14.33 -3.30 14.11
N MET A 137 14.39 -1.97 14.12
CA MET A 137 15.52 -1.22 14.70
C MET A 137 15.52 -1.28 16.22
N VAL A 138 14.36 -1.09 16.81
CA VAL A 138 14.04 -1.24 18.23
C VAL A 138 12.64 -1.81 18.34
N GLU A 139 12.24 -2.29 19.48
CA GLU A 139 10.92 -2.88 19.70
C GLU A 139 9.82 -1.95 19.18
N GLY A 140 9.01 -2.46 18.25
CA GLY A 140 7.92 -1.75 17.60
C GLY A 140 8.32 -0.78 16.48
N LEU A 141 9.59 -0.37 16.32
CA LEU A 141 10.03 0.51 15.23
C LEU A 141 10.62 -0.30 14.07
N LYS A 142 9.90 -0.35 12.97
CA LYS A 142 10.27 -1.11 11.78
C LYS A 142 10.57 -0.18 10.60
N VAL A 143 11.67 -0.41 9.91
CA VAL A 143 12.00 0.21 8.62
C VAL A 143 11.91 -0.85 7.53
N SER A 144 11.42 -0.44 6.37
CA SER A 144 11.29 -1.33 5.22
C SER A 144 11.79 -0.67 3.94
N VAL A 145 12.37 -1.49 3.09
CA VAL A 145 12.72 -1.12 1.72
C VAL A 145 12.16 -2.18 0.78
N ALA A 146 11.65 -1.78 -0.36
CA ALA A 146 11.17 -2.70 -1.37
C ALA A 146 11.47 -2.19 -2.78
N ALA A 147 11.66 -3.10 -3.71
CA ALA A 147 11.73 -2.82 -5.13
C ALA A 147 10.70 -3.68 -5.85
N GLY A 148 10.07 -3.12 -6.87
CA GLY A 148 8.99 -3.80 -7.57
C GLY A 148 8.85 -3.40 -9.03
N ARG A 149 7.98 -4.14 -9.73
CA ARG A 149 7.63 -3.91 -11.11
C ARG A 149 6.15 -4.21 -11.34
N GLY A 150 5.50 -3.37 -12.12
CA GLY A 150 4.13 -3.60 -12.58
C GLY A 150 3.64 -2.45 -13.45
N ASN A 151 2.59 -2.66 -14.20
CA ASN A 151 1.99 -1.67 -15.10
C ASN A 151 3.00 -0.95 -16.01
N GLY A 152 4.04 -1.67 -16.45
CA GLY A 152 5.10 -1.13 -17.32
C GLY A 152 6.15 -0.26 -16.62
N ARG A 153 6.12 -0.15 -15.30
CA ARG A 153 7.06 0.66 -14.49
C ARG A 153 7.85 -0.21 -13.51
N THR A 154 9.03 0.27 -13.14
CA THR A 154 9.81 -0.20 -11.99
C THR A 154 9.72 0.86 -10.89
N PHE A 155 9.62 0.45 -9.65
CA PHE A 155 9.51 1.36 -8.51
C PHE A 155 10.34 0.87 -7.32
N GLY A 156 10.68 1.80 -6.44
CA GLY A 156 11.26 1.54 -5.13
C GLY A 156 10.43 2.21 -4.04
N GLN A 157 10.37 1.59 -2.87
CA GLN A 157 9.66 2.09 -1.69
C GLN A 157 10.59 2.05 -0.48
N VAL A 158 10.44 3.04 0.38
CA VAL A 158 11.02 3.06 1.72
C VAL A 158 9.89 3.40 2.68
N GLY A 159 9.78 2.66 3.76
CA GLY A 159 8.73 2.85 4.76
C GLY A 159 9.29 2.76 6.18
N MET A 160 8.59 3.39 7.10
CA MET A 160 8.83 3.31 8.52
C MET A 160 7.48 3.13 9.21
N ALA A 161 7.40 2.19 10.14
CA ALA A 161 6.21 1.94 10.94
C ALA A 161 6.59 1.83 12.41
N TRP A 162 5.78 2.41 13.28
CA TRP A 162 5.89 2.28 14.71
C TRP A 162 4.62 1.65 15.26
N GLU A 163 4.78 0.48 15.87
CA GLU A 163 3.72 -0.28 16.55
C GLU A 163 3.87 -0.07 18.06
N PHE A 164 2.82 0.36 18.73
CA PHE A 164 2.76 0.62 20.18
C PHE A 164 1.50 0.01 20.80
#